data_ca09aede019f5fb41402862b02f6fe5e
#
_entry.id   ca09aede019f5fb41402862b02f6fe5e
#
_cell.length_a   1.000
_cell.length_b   1.000
_cell.length_c   1.000
_cell.angle_alpha   90.00
_cell.angle_beta   90.00
_cell.angle_gamma   90.00
#
_symmetry.space_group_name_H-M   'P 1'
#
loop_
_entity.id
_entity.type
_entity.pdbx_description
1 polymer ?
#
loop_
_entity_poly.entity_id
_entity_poly.type
_entity_poly.pdbx_seq_one_letter_code
_entity_poly.pdbx_strand_id
1 'polypeptide(L)'
;RDELERALDVAASYDRRILVEVGVTRPVEINCAALGYGEDVRASVCEMPVPSSNDTFLDFWQKYLRNASTKGEDSRGMKSLSRVVPAPIGEELTKRIQTMTCDIFKLLDCRGTVRVDFILDQNDMLFVNEPNTIPGSLAFYLWKACGLDFPKLIEKMVEDALRAHADKNSSVFAYDSSILKK
;
A
#
# COMPACT_ATOMS: atom_id res chain seq x y z
N ARG A 1 -26.33 16.32 9.58
CA ARG A 1 -26.49 15.60 10.86
C ARG A 1 -27.22 14.28 10.63
N ASP A 2 -28.40 14.31 9.98
CA ASP A 2 -29.21 13.11 9.71
C ASP A 2 -28.48 12.06 8.85
N GLU A 3 -27.63 12.49 7.92
CA GLU A 3 -26.81 11.59 7.11
C GLU A 3 -25.75 10.86 7.94
N LEU A 4 -25.14 11.55 8.92
CA LEU A 4 -24.14 10.94 9.80
C LEU A 4 -24.82 9.90 10.71
N GLU A 5 -25.97 10.20 11.28
CA GLU A 5 -26.70 9.26 12.13
C GLU A 5 -27.06 7.98 11.35
N ARG A 6 -27.58 8.11 10.12
CA ARG A 6 -27.85 6.95 9.25
C ARG A 6 -26.59 6.16 8.88
N ALA A 7 -25.47 6.85 8.59
CA ALA A 7 -24.21 6.19 8.29
C ALA A 7 -23.68 5.40 9.49
N LEU A 8 -23.82 5.95 10.70
CA LEU A 8 -23.44 5.27 11.95
C LEU A 8 -24.31 4.02 12.19
N ASP A 9 -25.63 4.12 11.98
CA ASP A 9 -26.54 2.97 12.12
C ASP A 9 -26.19 1.85 11.13
N VAL A 10 -25.87 2.20 9.88
CA VAL A 10 -25.43 1.24 8.88
C VAL A 10 -24.10 0.59 9.29
N ALA A 11 -23.11 1.39 9.68
CA ALA A 11 -21.80 0.88 10.10
C ALA A 11 -21.92 -0.03 11.35
N ALA A 12 -22.77 0.34 12.32
CA ALA A 12 -23.03 -0.43 13.53
C ALA A 12 -23.64 -1.82 13.25
N SER A 13 -24.30 -1.98 12.11
CA SER A 13 -24.84 -3.29 11.71
C SER A 13 -23.76 -4.29 11.27
N TYR A 14 -22.56 -3.81 10.93
CA TYR A 14 -21.43 -4.65 10.49
C TYR A 14 -20.42 -4.89 11.60
N ASP A 15 -20.10 -3.87 12.41
CA ASP A 15 -19.17 -3.99 13.54
C ASP A 15 -19.55 -3.04 14.66
N ARG A 16 -19.30 -3.47 15.90
CA ARG A 16 -19.49 -2.65 17.11
C ARG A 16 -18.51 -1.49 17.22
N ARG A 17 -17.38 -1.56 16.52
CA ARG A 17 -16.37 -0.51 16.45
C ARG A 17 -16.54 0.23 15.15
N ILE A 18 -16.72 1.52 15.24
CA ILE A 18 -16.93 2.39 14.10
C ILE A 18 -15.83 3.44 14.09
N LEU A 19 -15.14 3.57 12.97
CA LEU A 19 -14.21 4.64 12.72
C LEU A 19 -14.94 5.80 12.02
N VAL A 20 -14.76 7.01 12.54
CA VAL A 20 -15.27 8.24 11.95
C VAL A 20 -14.10 9.14 11.61
N GLU A 21 -13.93 9.42 10.34
CA GLU A 21 -12.80 10.18 9.82
C GLU A 21 -13.25 11.42 9.04
N VAL A 22 -12.35 12.36 8.88
CA VAL A 22 -12.57 13.51 7.98
C VAL A 22 -12.49 13.02 6.53
N GLY A 23 -13.56 13.19 5.77
CA GLY A 23 -13.58 12.84 4.36
C GLY A 23 -12.69 13.78 3.53
N VAL A 24 -11.91 13.22 2.63
CA VAL A 24 -11.13 13.98 1.65
C VAL A 24 -12.00 14.25 0.42
N THR A 25 -12.14 15.53 0.05
CA THR A 25 -12.92 15.92 -1.12
C THR A 25 -12.13 15.64 -2.40
N ARG A 26 -12.73 14.93 -3.38
CA ARG A 26 -12.11 14.54 -4.64
C ARG A 26 -10.72 13.87 -4.44
N PRO A 27 -10.67 12.78 -3.69
CA PRO A 27 -9.41 12.11 -3.40
C PRO A 27 -8.80 11.51 -4.67
N VAL A 28 -7.48 11.59 -4.78
CA VAL A 28 -6.71 10.80 -5.74
C VAL A 28 -6.01 9.70 -4.96
N GLU A 29 -6.36 8.47 -5.25
CA GLU A 29 -5.74 7.30 -4.63
C GLU A 29 -4.42 6.97 -5.33
N ILE A 30 -3.37 6.72 -4.54
CA ILE A 30 -2.06 6.31 -5.02
C ILE A 30 -1.57 5.16 -4.15
N ASN A 31 -1.21 4.04 -4.76
CA ASN A 31 -0.79 2.86 -4.04
C ASN A 31 0.68 2.54 -4.34
N CYS A 32 1.41 2.11 -3.33
CA CYS A 32 2.79 1.68 -3.44
C CYS A 32 3.03 0.43 -2.60
N ALA A 33 3.77 -0.55 -3.14
CA ALA A 33 4.10 -1.74 -2.38
C ALA A 33 5.51 -1.69 -1.82
N ALA A 34 5.71 -2.28 -0.63
CA ALA A 34 7.01 -2.60 -0.07
C ALA A 34 7.23 -4.11 -0.07
N LEU A 35 8.49 -4.53 -0.21
CA LEU A 35 8.91 -5.93 -0.17
C LEU A 35 10.21 -6.03 0.63
N GLY A 36 10.27 -6.96 1.59
CA GLY A 36 11.49 -7.21 2.32
C GLY A 36 11.31 -7.81 3.70
N TYR A 37 12.38 -7.69 4.50
CA TYR A 37 12.45 -8.09 5.90
C TYR A 37 13.46 -7.23 6.67
N GLY A 38 13.09 -6.76 7.86
CA GLY A 38 13.94 -5.93 8.72
C GLY A 38 14.31 -4.62 8.02
N GLU A 39 15.61 -4.34 7.91
CA GLU A 39 16.12 -3.14 7.24
C GLU A 39 16.23 -3.28 5.70
N ASP A 40 16.23 -4.53 5.19
CA ASP A 40 16.30 -4.84 3.76
C ASP A 40 14.91 -4.75 3.13
N VAL A 41 14.46 -3.51 2.91
CA VAL A 41 13.13 -3.19 2.38
C VAL A 41 13.26 -2.29 1.15
N ARG A 42 12.50 -2.59 0.11
CA ARG A 42 12.41 -1.77 -1.10
C ARG A 42 10.97 -1.47 -1.46
N ALA A 43 10.73 -0.30 -2.05
CA ALA A 43 9.44 0.08 -2.59
C ALA A 43 9.32 -0.28 -4.09
N SER A 44 8.10 -0.50 -4.52
CA SER A 44 7.74 -0.64 -5.94
C SER A 44 7.59 0.71 -6.62
N VAL A 45 7.22 0.71 -7.91
CA VAL A 45 6.59 1.87 -8.54
C VAL A 45 5.24 2.14 -7.90
N CYS A 46 4.75 3.38 -8.01
CA CYS A 46 3.39 3.74 -7.60
C CYS A 46 2.38 3.40 -8.68
N GLU A 47 1.15 3.06 -8.29
CA GLU A 47 -0.01 3.01 -9.16
C GLU A 47 -1.03 4.07 -8.79
N MET A 48 -1.85 4.43 -9.75
CA MET A 48 -3.04 5.24 -9.56
C MET A 48 -4.25 4.47 -10.07
N PRO A 49 -5.14 3.98 -9.18
CA PRO A 49 -6.42 3.42 -9.58
C PRO A 49 -7.27 4.47 -10.30
N VAL A 50 -7.95 4.04 -11.38
CA VAL A 50 -8.86 4.91 -12.11
C VAL A 50 -10.28 4.64 -11.62
N PRO A 51 -10.95 5.64 -11.02
CA PRO A 51 -12.34 5.48 -10.61
C PRO A 51 -13.24 5.13 -11.79
N SER A 52 -14.26 4.31 -11.55
CA SER A 52 -15.24 3.96 -12.56
C SER A 52 -16.17 5.12 -12.97
N SER A 53 -16.18 6.22 -12.21
CA SER A 53 -16.87 7.46 -12.54
C SER A 53 -15.90 8.46 -13.18
N ASN A 54 -16.26 8.97 -14.35
CA ASN A 54 -15.38 9.79 -15.21
C ASN A 54 -14.96 11.15 -14.64
N ASP A 55 -15.70 11.72 -13.68
CA ASP A 55 -15.53 13.12 -13.29
C ASP A 55 -14.23 13.41 -12.52
N THR A 56 -13.86 12.55 -11.59
CA THR A 56 -12.63 12.74 -10.78
C THR A 56 -11.35 12.45 -11.60
N PHE A 57 -11.46 11.55 -12.56
CA PHE A 57 -10.33 11.16 -13.42
C PHE A 57 -9.99 12.26 -14.44
N LEU A 58 -11.00 12.91 -15.01
CA LEU A 58 -10.80 14.00 -15.99
C LEU A 58 -10.07 15.20 -15.37
N ASP A 59 -10.40 15.59 -14.14
CA ASP A 59 -9.74 16.66 -13.41
C ASP A 59 -8.25 16.33 -13.16
N PHE A 60 -7.96 15.07 -12.81
CA PHE A 60 -6.58 14.61 -12.59
C PHE A 60 -5.79 14.56 -13.90
N TRP A 61 -6.38 14.05 -14.99
CA TRP A 61 -5.79 14.06 -16.33
C TRP A 61 -5.40 15.47 -16.76
N GLN A 62 -6.25 16.45 -16.53
CA GLN A 62 -5.99 17.82 -16.90
C GLN A 62 -4.83 18.42 -16.08
N LYS A 63 -4.70 18.07 -14.81
CA LYS A 63 -3.67 18.61 -13.91
C LYS A 63 -2.29 17.98 -14.16
N TYR A 64 -2.21 16.67 -14.31
CA TYR A 64 -0.93 15.94 -14.24
C TYR A 64 -0.48 15.31 -15.55
N LEU A 65 -1.38 15.07 -16.50
CA LEU A 65 -1.04 14.31 -17.72
C LEU A 65 -0.91 15.15 -18.99
N ARG A 66 -1.08 16.46 -18.92
CA ARG A 66 -0.84 17.36 -20.07
C ARG A 66 0.59 17.25 -20.66
N ASN A 67 1.54 16.69 -19.90
CA ASN A 67 2.94 16.58 -20.28
C ASN A 67 3.45 15.14 -20.44
N ALA A 68 2.62 14.11 -20.26
CA ALA A 68 3.03 12.72 -20.35
C ALA A 68 2.28 11.97 -21.44
N SER A 69 2.95 11.68 -22.55
CA SER A 69 2.47 10.72 -23.56
C SER A 69 2.73 9.30 -23.05
N THR A 70 1.73 8.65 -22.51
CA THR A 70 1.84 7.27 -22.03
C THR A 70 0.94 6.34 -22.83
N LYS A 71 1.57 5.36 -23.48
CA LYS A 71 0.90 4.17 -24.01
C LYS A 71 0.74 3.18 -22.87
N GLY A 72 -0.50 2.94 -22.42
CA GLY A 72 -0.80 1.92 -21.42
C GLY A 72 -0.94 0.54 -22.09
N GLU A 73 -0.24 -0.46 -21.57
CA GLU A 73 -0.48 -1.86 -21.93
C GLU A 73 -1.52 -2.49 -20.98
N ASP A 74 -2.59 -3.02 -21.58
CA ASP A 74 -3.64 -3.79 -20.92
C ASP A 74 -3.11 -5.11 -20.33
N SER A 75 -3.13 -5.25 -19.01
CA SER A 75 -2.96 -6.57 -18.37
C SER A 75 -4.33 -7.26 -18.24
N ARG A 76 -4.60 -8.21 -19.14
CA ARG A 76 -5.80 -9.06 -19.15
C ARG A 76 -5.79 -10.04 -17.99
N GLY A 77 -6.39 -9.66 -16.85
CA GLY A 77 -6.50 -10.60 -15.72
C GLY A 77 -7.39 -10.16 -14.57
N MET A 78 -7.54 -8.87 -14.31
CA MET A 78 -8.51 -8.33 -13.36
C MET A 78 -9.36 -7.26 -14.05
N LYS A 79 -10.45 -7.71 -14.68
CA LYS A 79 -11.32 -6.95 -15.59
C LYS A 79 -12.17 -5.83 -14.94
N SER A 80 -11.92 -5.37 -13.72
CA SER A 80 -12.81 -4.40 -13.08
C SER A 80 -12.18 -3.10 -12.57
N LEU A 81 -10.86 -2.98 -12.51
CA LEU A 81 -10.21 -1.75 -12.07
C LEU A 81 -9.18 -1.29 -13.12
N SER A 82 -9.50 -0.24 -13.85
CA SER A 82 -8.51 0.47 -14.65
C SER A 82 -7.47 1.09 -13.69
N ARG A 83 -6.20 1.06 -14.08
CA ARG A 83 -5.10 1.63 -13.28
C ARG A 83 -4.01 2.17 -14.19
N VAL A 84 -3.30 3.16 -13.72
CA VAL A 84 -2.10 3.70 -14.40
C VAL A 84 -0.87 3.29 -13.60
N VAL A 85 0.05 2.56 -14.24
CA VAL A 85 1.32 2.09 -13.65
C VAL A 85 2.44 2.35 -14.64
N PRO A 86 3.47 3.12 -14.27
CA PRO A 86 3.61 3.92 -13.06
C PRO A 86 2.60 5.07 -12.97
N ALA A 87 2.26 5.47 -11.74
CA ALA A 87 1.41 6.63 -11.50
C ALA A 87 2.10 7.92 -12.01
N PRO A 88 1.37 8.81 -12.74
CA PRO A 88 1.94 10.01 -13.34
C PRO A 88 1.98 11.21 -12.36
N ILE A 89 2.58 11.04 -11.19
CA ILE A 89 2.59 11.99 -10.07
C ILE A 89 3.89 12.79 -9.91
N GLY A 90 4.79 12.68 -10.86
CA GLY A 90 6.11 13.32 -10.78
C GLY A 90 7.10 12.58 -9.86
N GLU A 91 8.38 12.85 -10.08
CA GLU A 91 9.48 12.11 -9.44
C GLU A 91 9.57 12.39 -7.93
N GLU A 92 9.40 13.64 -7.52
CA GLU A 92 9.51 14.07 -6.13
C GLU A 92 8.44 13.40 -5.25
N LEU A 93 7.17 13.47 -5.68
CA LEU A 93 6.07 12.82 -4.96
C LEU A 93 6.20 11.29 -4.97
N THR A 94 6.64 10.72 -6.08
CA THR A 94 6.94 9.27 -6.17
C THR A 94 7.96 8.84 -5.13
N LYS A 95 9.10 9.53 -5.04
CA LYS A 95 10.15 9.25 -4.05
C LYS A 95 9.65 9.39 -2.61
N ARG A 96 8.87 10.45 -2.36
CA ARG A 96 8.28 10.67 -1.03
C ARG A 96 7.37 9.50 -0.63
N ILE A 97 6.48 9.05 -1.53
CA ILE A 97 5.58 7.92 -1.29
C ILE A 97 6.38 6.63 -1.07
N GLN A 98 7.38 6.36 -1.90
CA GLN A 98 8.24 5.17 -1.77
C GLN A 98 8.98 5.14 -0.44
N THR A 99 9.54 6.27 0.01
CA THR A 99 10.19 6.38 1.32
C THR A 99 9.19 6.11 2.44
N MET A 100 8.04 6.79 2.44
CA MET A 100 6.99 6.57 3.45
C MET A 100 6.50 5.13 3.47
N THR A 101 6.37 4.48 2.32
CA THR A 101 5.97 3.07 2.21
C THR A 101 6.97 2.14 2.91
N CYS A 102 8.29 2.36 2.70
CA CYS A 102 9.34 1.61 3.39
C CYS A 102 9.35 1.89 4.90
N ASP A 103 9.16 3.14 5.31
CA ASP A 103 9.15 3.53 6.72
C ASP A 103 7.94 2.91 7.45
N ILE A 104 6.76 2.91 6.83
CA ILE A 104 5.55 2.27 7.36
C ILE A 104 5.76 0.76 7.49
N PHE A 105 6.35 0.12 6.48
CA PHE A 105 6.67 -1.31 6.50
C PHE A 105 7.54 -1.67 7.70
N LYS A 106 8.60 -0.90 7.95
CA LYS A 106 9.53 -1.10 9.08
C LYS A 106 8.86 -0.79 10.42
N LEU A 107 8.12 0.31 10.50
CA LEU A 107 7.41 0.73 11.73
C LEU A 107 6.41 -0.32 12.21
N LEU A 108 5.75 -1.00 11.28
CA LEU A 108 4.78 -2.05 11.56
C LEU A 108 5.39 -3.45 11.70
N ASP A 109 6.73 -3.59 11.65
CA ASP A 109 7.46 -4.88 11.65
C ASP A 109 6.89 -5.86 10.62
N CYS A 110 6.62 -5.37 9.41
CA CYS A 110 6.06 -6.16 8.32
C CYS A 110 7.11 -7.10 7.71
N ARG A 111 6.62 -8.14 7.00
CA ARG A 111 7.45 -9.15 6.31
C ARG A 111 6.83 -9.51 4.97
N GLY A 112 7.68 -9.82 3.98
CA GLY A 112 7.22 -10.15 2.65
C GLY A 112 6.72 -8.93 1.90
N THR A 113 5.50 -8.95 1.35
CA THR A 113 4.96 -7.82 0.57
C THR A 113 3.78 -7.16 1.27
N VAL A 114 3.78 -5.84 1.29
CA VAL A 114 2.71 -4.98 1.84
C VAL A 114 2.40 -3.92 0.79
N ARG A 115 1.15 -3.53 0.62
CA ARG A 115 0.77 -2.35 -0.17
C ARG A 115 0.25 -1.27 0.78
N VAL A 116 0.78 -0.08 0.65
CA VAL A 116 0.27 1.09 1.36
C VAL A 116 -0.52 1.94 0.39
N ASP A 117 -1.73 2.26 0.77
CA ASP A 117 -2.66 3.07 0.00
C ASP A 117 -2.63 4.50 0.55
N PHE A 118 -2.44 5.47 -0.33
CA PHE A 118 -2.34 6.89 -0.02
C PHE A 118 -3.47 7.65 -0.68
N ILE A 119 -3.83 8.76 -0.07
CA ILE A 119 -4.78 9.73 -0.62
C ILE A 119 -4.07 11.07 -0.79
N LEU A 120 -4.16 11.62 -1.99
CA LEU A 120 -3.75 12.98 -2.31
C LEU A 120 -4.99 13.85 -2.40
N ASP A 121 -5.03 14.96 -1.67
CA ASP A 121 -6.12 15.92 -1.75
C ASP A 121 -5.88 16.96 -2.87
N GLN A 122 -6.83 17.89 -3.02
CA GLN A 122 -6.77 18.94 -4.02
C GLN A 122 -5.65 19.98 -3.79
N ASN A 123 -5.10 20.03 -2.58
CA ASN A 123 -4.02 20.93 -2.17
C ASN A 123 -2.66 20.23 -2.21
N ASP A 124 -2.57 19.07 -2.84
CA ASP A 124 -1.38 18.22 -2.90
C ASP A 124 -0.91 17.71 -1.50
N MET A 125 -1.84 17.68 -0.53
CA MET A 125 -1.58 17.07 0.77
C MET A 125 -1.71 15.55 0.67
N LEU A 126 -0.64 14.86 1.05
CA LEU A 126 -0.56 13.40 1.02
C LEU A 126 -0.92 12.82 2.38
N PHE A 127 -1.90 11.93 2.41
CA PHE A 127 -2.33 11.19 3.58
C PHE A 127 -2.04 9.71 3.40
N VAL A 128 -1.59 9.04 4.46
CA VAL A 128 -1.56 7.58 4.54
C VAL A 128 -2.98 7.12 4.86
N ASN A 129 -3.56 6.33 3.98
CA ASN A 129 -4.91 5.80 4.19
C ASN A 129 -4.83 4.48 4.97
N GLU A 130 -4.30 3.43 4.34
CA GLU A 130 -4.19 2.13 5.00
C GLU A 130 -3.01 1.29 4.50
N PRO A 131 -2.38 0.48 5.37
CA PRO A 131 -1.46 -0.57 4.98
C PRO A 131 -2.22 -1.90 4.76
N ASN A 132 -2.08 -2.47 3.57
CA ASN A 132 -2.61 -3.78 3.20
C ASN A 132 -1.52 -4.83 3.36
N THR A 133 -1.54 -5.58 4.44
CA THR A 133 -0.50 -6.58 4.78
C THR A 133 -0.59 -7.86 3.95
N ILE A 134 -1.71 -8.11 3.28
CA ILE A 134 -1.91 -9.20 2.33
C ILE A 134 -2.60 -8.62 1.08
N PRO A 135 -1.84 -7.86 0.26
CA PRO A 135 -2.43 -7.19 -0.90
C PRO A 135 -2.94 -8.20 -1.93
N GLY A 136 -4.04 -7.87 -2.58
CA GLY A 136 -4.60 -8.69 -3.64
C GLY A 136 -3.54 -9.02 -4.70
N SER A 137 -3.48 -10.31 -5.10
CA SER A 137 -2.46 -10.83 -6.04
C SER A 137 -1.01 -10.53 -5.62
N LEU A 138 -0.74 -10.32 -4.32
CA LEU A 138 0.56 -9.94 -3.76
C LEU A 138 1.13 -8.66 -4.40
N ALA A 139 0.29 -7.83 -4.96
CA ALA A 139 0.65 -6.62 -5.72
C ALA A 139 1.69 -6.90 -6.85
N PHE A 140 1.69 -8.13 -7.43
CA PHE A 140 2.73 -8.58 -8.37
C PHE A 140 2.89 -7.67 -9.58
N TYR A 141 1.83 -7.01 -10.03
CA TYR A 141 1.85 -6.12 -11.17
C TYR A 141 2.71 -4.86 -10.94
N LEU A 142 2.81 -4.38 -9.70
CA LEU A 142 3.71 -3.31 -9.31
C LEU A 142 5.18 -3.77 -9.38
N TRP A 143 5.45 -4.97 -8.92
CA TRP A 143 6.77 -5.58 -8.96
C TRP A 143 7.20 -5.90 -10.38
N LYS A 144 6.28 -6.37 -11.22
CA LYS A 144 6.54 -6.60 -12.65
C LYS A 144 6.97 -5.30 -13.35
N ALA A 145 6.34 -4.18 -13.04
CA ALA A 145 6.72 -2.87 -13.55
C ALA A 145 8.11 -2.40 -13.06
N CYS A 146 8.60 -2.96 -11.95
CA CYS A 146 9.97 -2.78 -11.45
C CYS A 146 10.98 -3.80 -12.04
N GLY A 147 10.57 -4.64 -12.98
CA GLY A 147 11.42 -5.69 -13.56
C GLY A 147 11.54 -6.95 -12.69
N LEU A 148 10.73 -7.09 -11.62
CA LEU A 148 10.67 -8.31 -10.80
C LEU A 148 9.47 -9.14 -11.25
N ASP A 149 9.71 -10.24 -11.95
CA ASP A 149 8.67 -11.17 -12.37
C ASP A 149 8.06 -11.95 -11.19
N PHE A 150 6.90 -12.56 -11.40
CA PHE A 150 6.17 -13.25 -10.33
C PHE A 150 6.95 -14.41 -9.68
N PRO A 151 7.65 -15.28 -10.43
CA PRO A 151 8.48 -16.32 -9.81
C PRO A 151 9.55 -15.75 -8.87
N LYS A 152 10.26 -14.71 -9.27
CA LYS A 152 11.28 -14.05 -8.44
C LYS A 152 10.68 -13.30 -7.24
N LEU A 153 9.47 -12.76 -7.38
CA LEU A 153 8.75 -12.18 -6.25
C LEU A 153 8.49 -13.26 -5.18
N ILE A 154 7.97 -14.41 -5.59
CA ILE A 154 7.72 -15.53 -4.68
C ILE A 154 9.02 -16.05 -4.05
N GLU A 155 10.07 -16.22 -4.83
CA GLU A 155 11.40 -16.64 -4.35
C GLU A 155 11.90 -15.68 -3.25
N LYS A 156 11.86 -14.37 -3.52
CA LYS A 156 12.27 -13.36 -2.53
C LYS A 156 11.40 -13.40 -1.25
N MET A 157 10.09 -13.59 -1.38
CA MET A 157 9.21 -13.70 -0.22
C MET A 157 9.52 -14.96 0.62
N VAL A 158 9.86 -16.08 -0.03
CA VAL A 158 10.29 -17.31 0.66
C VAL A 158 11.62 -17.11 1.37
N GLU A 159 12.61 -16.48 0.72
CA GLU A 159 13.89 -16.13 1.33
C GLU A 159 13.69 -15.26 2.59
N ASP A 160 12.87 -14.20 2.49
CA ASP A 160 12.60 -13.32 3.61
C ASP A 160 11.86 -14.04 4.74
N ALA A 161 10.95 -14.96 4.43
CA ALA A 161 10.28 -15.80 5.42
C ALA A 161 11.26 -16.75 6.14
N LEU A 162 12.21 -17.35 5.43
CA LEU A 162 13.25 -18.21 6.03
C LEU A 162 14.19 -17.40 6.92
N ARG A 163 14.59 -16.19 6.50
CA ARG A 163 15.39 -15.25 7.32
C ARG A 163 14.64 -14.89 8.60
N ALA A 164 13.39 -14.48 8.49
CA ALA A 164 12.56 -14.14 9.63
C ALA A 164 12.35 -15.32 10.60
N HIS A 165 12.22 -16.53 10.08
CA HIS A 165 12.10 -17.74 10.88
C HIS A 165 13.41 -18.05 11.63
N ALA A 166 14.54 -17.96 10.95
CA ALA A 166 15.86 -18.16 11.55
C ALA A 166 16.13 -17.13 12.67
N ASP A 167 15.81 -15.86 12.42
CA ASP A 167 15.96 -14.78 13.39
C ASP A 167 15.09 -15.01 14.63
N LYS A 168 13.82 -15.35 14.44
CA LYS A 168 12.92 -15.72 15.54
C LYS A 168 13.48 -16.87 16.37
N ASN A 169 14.04 -17.90 15.73
CA ASN A 169 14.56 -19.08 16.43
C ASN A 169 15.91 -18.84 17.13
N SER A 170 16.62 -17.76 16.80
CA SER A 170 17.83 -17.35 17.49
C SER A 170 17.55 -16.73 18.86
N SER A 171 16.31 -16.34 19.13
CA SER A 171 15.90 -15.72 20.39
C SER A 171 15.76 -16.78 21.48
N VAL A 172 16.27 -16.48 22.68
CA VAL A 172 16.09 -17.32 23.87
C VAL A 172 14.75 -16.98 24.50
N PHE A 173 13.77 -17.89 24.40
CA PHE A 173 12.41 -17.68 24.93
C PHE A 173 12.26 -18.03 26.42
N ALA A 174 13.25 -18.71 27.02
CA ALA A 174 13.25 -19.05 28.43
C ALA A 174 14.65 -18.87 29.02
N TYR A 175 14.74 -18.29 30.20
CA TYR A 175 15.95 -18.27 31.00
C TYR A 175 15.66 -18.73 32.43
N ASP A 176 16.60 -19.44 33.05
CA ASP A 176 16.48 -19.86 34.45
C ASP A 176 16.81 -18.67 35.35
N SER A 177 15.80 -18.19 36.05
CA SER A 177 15.96 -17.09 37.03
C SER A 177 16.12 -17.64 38.42
N SER A 178 17.28 -17.40 39.05
CA SER A 178 17.53 -17.73 40.47
C SER A 178 16.93 -16.74 41.46
N ILE A 179 16.28 -15.66 40.99
CA ILE A 179 15.75 -14.57 41.84
C ILE A 179 14.73 -15.05 42.88
N LEU A 180 13.99 -16.12 42.56
CA LEU A 180 12.96 -16.69 43.41
C LEU A 180 13.43 -17.94 44.17
N LYS A 181 14.67 -18.37 43.99
CA LYS A 181 15.27 -19.46 44.79
C LYS A 181 15.92 -18.84 46.01
N LYS A 182 15.13 -18.64 47.08
CA LYS A 182 15.61 -18.45 48.45
C LYS A 182 15.40 -19.71 49.23
#